data_66b93d6230dcf39e4eab1e4206909b37
#
_entry.id   66b93d6230dcf39e4eab1e4206909b37
#
_cell.length_a   1.000
_cell.length_b   1.000
_cell.length_c   1.000
_cell.angle_alpha   90.00
_cell.angle_beta   90.00
_cell.angle_gamma   90.00
#
_symmetry.space_group_name_H-M   'P 1'
#
loop_
_entity.id
_entity.type
_entity.pdbx_description
1 polymer ?
#
loop_
_entity_poly.entity_id
_entity_poly.type
_entity_poly.pdbx_seq_one_letter_code
_entity_poly.pdbx_strand_id
1 'polypeptide(L)'
;MKKIAIIIILLQSFNFINAQHEFKDTDQFVVRATSSEENTSYVLNLERKGDDAVQLTTLYIEDTELLEDVFVTTLENPGLKGVSSVIKMEVEYLACCAHVDAFYYMIKNDGEIVPLPGLQNVYCDDTDTDIQYTFPNQKHGVEGKILETETFYNDSLTQIKNINLKQSLTWVAGDIEKLNTTAITGY
;
A
#
# COMPACT_ATOMS: atom_id res chain seq x y z
N MET A 1 30.81 30.74 -31.14
CA MET A 1 29.38 30.50 -30.79
C MET A 1 28.92 29.03 -30.82
N LYS A 2 29.78 28.03 -31.15
CA LYS A 2 29.40 26.62 -31.18
C LYS A 2 29.57 25.87 -29.83
N LYS A 3 30.25 26.46 -28.86
CA LYS A 3 30.53 25.80 -27.55
C LYS A 3 29.44 25.99 -26.49
N ILE A 4 28.54 26.96 -26.65
CA ILE A 4 27.46 27.24 -25.70
C ILE A 4 26.28 26.28 -25.86
N ALA A 5 26.03 25.83 -27.11
CA ALA A 5 24.90 24.91 -27.39
C ALA A 5 25.08 23.52 -26.77
N ILE A 6 26.31 23.04 -26.59
CA ILE A 6 26.61 21.71 -26.02
C ILE A 6 26.36 21.68 -24.51
N ILE A 7 26.58 22.77 -23.80
CA ILE A 7 26.38 22.89 -22.36
C ILE A 7 24.90 22.90 -22.01
N ILE A 8 24.05 23.47 -22.84
CA ILE A 8 22.60 23.52 -22.63
C ILE A 8 21.96 22.13 -22.81
N ILE A 9 22.46 21.31 -23.73
CA ILE A 9 21.98 19.93 -23.96
C ILE A 9 22.38 19.01 -22.80
N LEU A 10 23.56 19.22 -22.21
CA LEU A 10 24.01 18.44 -21.06
C LEU A 10 23.25 18.78 -19.75
N LEU A 11 22.73 20.01 -19.63
CA LEU A 11 21.91 20.40 -18.47
C LEU A 11 20.46 19.91 -18.53
N GLN A 12 19.96 19.57 -19.72
CA GLN A 12 18.61 19.01 -19.86
C GLN A 12 18.53 17.50 -19.59
N SER A 13 19.65 16.78 -19.57
CA SER A 13 19.68 15.34 -19.32
C SER A 13 19.65 14.95 -17.84
N PHE A 14 19.67 15.90 -16.90
CA PHE A 14 19.65 15.61 -15.45
C PHE A 14 18.27 15.79 -14.80
N ASN A 15 17.24 16.14 -15.54
CA ASN A 15 15.88 16.18 -15.01
C ASN A 15 15.11 14.87 -15.29
N PHE A 16 15.72 13.70 -15.08
CA PHE A 16 14.95 12.55 -14.69
C PHE A 16 14.55 12.76 -13.22
N ILE A 17 13.54 13.60 -13.02
CA ILE A 17 12.73 13.55 -11.81
C ILE A 17 12.17 12.13 -11.84
N ASN A 18 12.71 11.24 -11.00
CA ASN A 18 12.02 10.01 -10.67
C ASN A 18 10.69 10.46 -10.10
N ALA A 19 9.65 10.46 -10.94
CA ALA A 19 8.29 10.67 -10.49
C ALA A 19 8.03 9.53 -9.50
N GLN A 20 8.09 9.84 -8.21
CA GLN A 20 7.80 8.87 -7.17
C GLN A 20 6.35 8.46 -7.36
N HIS A 21 6.15 7.16 -7.51
CA HIS A 21 4.82 6.60 -7.57
C HIS A 21 4.26 6.55 -6.14
N GLU A 22 3.09 7.08 -5.94
CA GLU A 22 2.39 7.11 -4.66
C GLU A 22 1.00 6.48 -4.83
N PHE A 23 0.43 5.99 -3.74
CA PHE A 23 -0.97 5.59 -3.72
C PHE A 23 -1.85 6.82 -3.93
N LYS A 24 -2.86 6.70 -4.79
CA LYS A 24 -3.80 7.77 -5.14
C LYS A 24 -5.21 7.25 -5.08
N ASP A 25 -6.13 8.14 -4.80
CA ASP A 25 -7.56 7.84 -4.92
C ASP A 25 -7.86 7.29 -6.31
N THR A 26 -8.78 6.34 -6.35
CA THR A 26 -9.13 5.66 -7.58
C THR A 26 -10.64 5.69 -7.80
N ASP A 27 -11.03 5.88 -9.05
CA ASP A 27 -12.41 5.71 -9.52
C ASP A 27 -12.64 4.33 -10.19
N GLN A 28 -11.59 3.51 -10.33
CA GLN A 28 -11.65 2.20 -10.96
C GLN A 28 -12.19 1.10 -10.05
N PHE A 29 -12.18 1.32 -8.74
CA PHE A 29 -12.63 0.37 -7.75
C PHE A 29 -13.71 0.96 -6.86
N VAL A 30 -14.51 0.09 -6.26
CA VAL A 30 -15.57 0.46 -5.33
C VAL A 30 -15.68 -0.60 -4.25
N VAL A 31 -15.96 -0.17 -3.03
CA VAL A 31 -16.37 -1.07 -1.95
C VAL A 31 -17.88 -1.03 -1.85
N ARG A 32 -18.51 -2.21 -1.89
CA ARG A 32 -19.92 -2.37 -1.61
C ARG A 32 -20.09 -3.03 -0.25
N ALA A 33 -20.74 -2.32 0.65
CA ALA A 33 -21.12 -2.88 1.94
C ALA A 33 -22.52 -3.45 1.86
N THR A 34 -22.69 -4.67 2.39
CA THR A 34 -23.99 -5.30 2.59
C THR A 34 -24.11 -5.70 4.05
N SER A 35 -25.09 -5.17 4.76
CA SER A 35 -25.35 -5.56 6.15
C SER A 35 -26.06 -6.91 6.22
N SER A 36 -25.84 -7.66 7.30
CA SER A 36 -26.66 -8.81 7.65
C SER A 36 -28.09 -8.35 8.01
N GLU A 37 -29.06 -9.26 7.96
CA GLU A 37 -30.46 -8.95 8.30
C GLU A 37 -30.62 -8.38 9.73
N GLU A 38 -29.72 -8.74 10.65
CA GLU A 38 -29.70 -8.26 12.02
C GLU A 38 -28.82 -7.04 12.24
N ASN A 39 -28.18 -6.51 11.19
CA ASN A 39 -27.19 -5.42 11.23
C ASN A 39 -26.00 -5.66 12.20
N THR A 40 -25.69 -6.92 12.49
CA THR A 40 -24.60 -7.30 13.38
C THR A 40 -23.28 -7.52 12.68
N SER A 41 -23.29 -7.57 11.34
CA SER A 41 -22.06 -7.71 10.53
C SER A 41 -22.21 -7.03 9.19
N TYR A 42 -21.09 -6.57 8.63
CA TYR A 42 -20.99 -6.12 7.26
C TYR A 42 -20.18 -7.11 6.43
N VAL A 43 -20.61 -7.27 5.17
CA VAL A 43 -19.82 -7.90 4.12
C VAL A 43 -19.35 -6.80 3.20
N LEU A 44 -18.05 -6.55 3.17
CA LEU A 44 -17.41 -5.58 2.28
C LEU A 44 -16.89 -6.30 1.04
N ASN A 45 -17.41 -5.95 -0.13
CA ASN A 45 -16.95 -6.45 -1.41
C ASN A 45 -16.13 -5.36 -2.11
N LEU A 46 -14.86 -5.62 -2.35
CA LEU A 46 -14.04 -4.80 -3.22
C LEU A 46 -14.24 -5.26 -4.66
N GLU A 47 -14.72 -4.37 -5.52
CA GLU A 47 -15.06 -4.65 -6.91
C GLU A 47 -14.34 -3.69 -7.86
N ARG A 48 -13.97 -4.19 -9.05
CA ARG A 48 -13.57 -3.32 -10.17
C ARG A 48 -14.84 -2.78 -10.84
N LYS A 49 -14.89 -1.47 -11.06
CA LYS A 49 -15.97 -0.83 -11.82
C LYS A 49 -15.83 -1.19 -13.31
N GLY A 50 -16.95 -1.41 -13.98
CA GLY A 50 -17.02 -1.68 -15.42
C GLY A 50 -18.21 -2.55 -15.78
N ASP A 51 -18.36 -2.85 -17.08
CA ASP A 51 -19.46 -3.70 -17.60
C ASP A 51 -19.36 -5.15 -17.11
N ASP A 52 -18.14 -5.61 -16.82
CA ASP A 52 -17.86 -6.89 -16.18
C ASP A 52 -17.33 -6.62 -14.77
N ALA A 53 -18.20 -6.26 -13.84
CA ALA A 53 -17.83 -6.03 -12.45
C ALA A 53 -17.16 -7.28 -11.86
N VAL A 54 -15.87 -7.21 -11.64
CA VAL A 54 -15.08 -8.31 -11.06
C VAL A 54 -14.91 -8.06 -9.58
N GLN A 55 -15.49 -8.95 -8.77
CA GLN A 55 -15.25 -8.96 -7.34
C GLN A 55 -13.82 -9.43 -7.08
N LEU A 56 -13.03 -8.58 -6.40
CA LEU A 56 -11.62 -8.85 -6.10
C LEU A 56 -11.47 -9.59 -4.78
N THR A 57 -12.23 -9.18 -3.76
CA THR A 57 -12.20 -9.79 -2.43
C THR A 57 -13.47 -9.50 -1.66
N THR A 58 -13.67 -10.27 -0.59
CA THR A 58 -14.74 -10.07 0.39
C THR A 58 -14.13 -10.05 1.79
N LEU A 59 -14.49 -9.06 2.58
CA LEU A 59 -14.16 -8.98 4.00
C LEU A 59 -15.43 -9.06 4.83
N TYR A 60 -15.34 -9.74 5.96
CA TYR A 60 -16.41 -9.84 6.95
C TYR A 60 -16.05 -8.97 8.15
N ILE A 61 -16.90 -8.02 8.47
CA ILE A 61 -16.76 -7.10 9.61
C ILE A 61 -17.82 -7.49 10.64
N GLU A 62 -17.39 -8.00 11.77
CA GLU A 62 -18.28 -8.42 12.86
C GLU A 62 -18.64 -7.25 13.79
N ASP A 63 -17.72 -6.29 13.97
CA ASP A 63 -17.93 -5.13 14.81
C ASP A 63 -18.37 -3.93 13.98
N THR A 64 -19.67 -3.81 13.76
CA THR A 64 -20.25 -2.76 12.92
C THR A 64 -20.40 -1.42 13.63
N GLU A 65 -20.37 -1.42 14.97
CA GLU A 65 -20.56 -0.19 15.76
C GLU A 65 -19.29 0.68 15.73
N LEU A 66 -18.13 0.05 15.54
CA LEU A 66 -16.84 0.75 15.49
C LEU A 66 -16.38 1.08 14.08
N LEU A 67 -16.99 0.50 13.04
CA LEU A 67 -16.63 0.79 11.66
C LEU A 67 -16.93 2.25 11.31
N GLU A 68 -15.89 3.01 10.96
CA GLU A 68 -16.04 4.44 10.61
C GLU A 68 -16.05 4.64 9.09
N ASP A 69 -15.00 4.19 8.39
CA ASP A 69 -14.87 4.42 6.95
C ASP A 69 -14.05 3.32 6.26
N VAL A 70 -14.12 3.30 4.92
CA VAL A 70 -13.34 2.40 4.08
C VAL A 70 -12.77 3.18 2.91
N PHE A 71 -11.45 3.22 2.81
CA PHE A 71 -10.71 3.92 1.75
C PHE A 71 -10.11 2.93 0.76
N VAL A 72 -10.11 3.29 -0.51
CA VAL A 72 -9.43 2.51 -1.56
C VAL A 72 -8.53 3.43 -2.37
N THR A 73 -7.26 3.08 -2.41
CA THR A 73 -6.25 3.78 -3.20
C THR A 73 -5.52 2.80 -4.11
N THR A 74 -4.91 3.32 -5.17
CA THR A 74 -4.17 2.52 -6.15
C THR A 74 -2.78 3.08 -6.37
N LEU A 75 -1.80 2.19 -6.42
CA LEU A 75 -0.44 2.46 -6.86
C LEU A 75 -0.25 1.85 -8.24
N GLU A 76 -0.17 2.69 -9.26
CA GLU A 76 0.14 2.26 -10.63
C GLU A 76 1.64 2.00 -10.78
N ASN A 77 1.99 0.94 -11.52
CA ASN A 77 3.37 0.57 -11.81
C ASN A 77 4.25 0.51 -10.53
N PRO A 78 4.03 -0.45 -9.64
CA PRO A 78 4.78 -0.56 -8.39
C PRO A 78 6.28 -0.88 -8.57
N GLY A 79 6.73 -1.19 -9.78
CA GLY A 79 8.12 -1.58 -10.10
C GLY A 79 8.40 -3.07 -9.92
N LEU A 80 7.37 -3.88 -9.74
CA LEU A 80 7.48 -5.34 -9.67
C LEU A 80 7.22 -5.97 -11.04
N LYS A 81 8.08 -6.89 -11.46
CA LYS A 81 7.95 -7.55 -12.77
C LYS A 81 6.64 -8.32 -12.86
N GLY A 82 5.82 -8.00 -13.86
CA GLY A 82 4.54 -8.68 -14.11
C GLY A 82 3.37 -8.16 -13.27
N VAL A 83 3.56 -7.11 -12.45
CA VAL A 83 2.52 -6.43 -11.68
C VAL A 83 2.20 -5.09 -12.33
N SER A 84 0.94 -4.86 -12.65
CA SER A 84 0.46 -3.61 -13.24
C SER A 84 0.16 -2.55 -12.19
N SER A 85 -0.48 -2.96 -11.10
CA SER A 85 -0.90 -2.06 -10.03
C SER A 85 -1.04 -2.78 -8.70
N VAL A 86 -1.12 -1.99 -7.63
CA VAL A 86 -1.45 -2.46 -6.27
C VAL A 86 -2.64 -1.67 -5.78
N ILE A 87 -3.67 -2.36 -5.30
CA ILE A 87 -4.79 -1.76 -4.61
C ILE A 87 -4.51 -1.85 -3.12
N LYS A 88 -4.69 -0.75 -2.41
CA LYS A 88 -4.71 -0.68 -0.95
C LYS A 88 -6.13 -0.37 -0.51
N MET A 89 -6.70 -1.21 0.33
CA MET A 89 -7.98 -0.99 0.98
C MET A 89 -7.73 -0.85 2.48
N GLU A 90 -8.18 0.25 3.05
CA GLU A 90 -8.04 0.57 4.47
C GLU A 90 -9.43 0.61 5.09
N VAL A 91 -9.60 -0.13 6.18
CA VAL A 91 -10.82 -0.17 6.98
C VAL A 91 -10.52 0.48 8.31
N GLU A 92 -11.17 1.59 8.57
CA GLU A 92 -10.97 2.40 9.77
C GLU A 92 -12.05 2.11 10.81
N TYR A 93 -11.59 1.95 12.06
CA TYR A 93 -12.45 1.72 13.21
C TYR A 93 -12.16 2.77 14.28
N LEU A 94 -13.24 3.36 14.82
CA LEU A 94 -13.16 4.30 15.93
C LEU A 94 -13.48 3.60 17.25
N ALA A 95 -12.46 3.57 18.10
CA ALA A 95 -12.55 3.11 19.48
C ALA A 95 -11.84 4.13 20.39
N CYS A 96 -11.53 3.75 21.63
CA CYS A 96 -10.66 4.57 22.48
C CYS A 96 -9.27 4.81 21.86
N CYS A 97 -8.82 3.86 21.04
CA CYS A 97 -7.71 4.02 20.09
C CYS A 97 -8.27 3.70 18.70
N ALA A 98 -8.18 4.63 17.77
CA ALA A 98 -8.51 4.34 16.39
C ALA A 98 -7.55 3.28 15.84
N HIS A 99 -8.04 2.37 15.01
CA HIS A 99 -7.17 1.46 14.30
C HIS A 99 -7.60 1.34 12.84
N VAL A 100 -6.63 0.97 12.01
CA VAL A 100 -6.82 0.80 10.57
C VAL A 100 -6.27 -0.55 10.16
N ASP A 101 -7.14 -1.38 9.58
CA ASP A 101 -6.73 -2.61 8.91
C ASP A 101 -6.45 -2.32 7.44
N ALA A 102 -5.22 -2.52 7.00
CA ALA A 102 -4.79 -2.27 5.63
C ALA A 102 -4.58 -3.57 4.86
N PHE A 103 -5.30 -3.72 3.76
CA PHE A 103 -5.27 -4.87 2.85
C PHE A 103 -4.70 -4.45 1.50
N TYR A 104 -3.73 -5.22 1.00
CA TYR A 104 -3.06 -4.94 -0.26
C TYR A 104 -3.27 -6.08 -1.25
N TYR A 105 -3.64 -5.73 -2.47
CA TYR A 105 -3.89 -6.67 -3.57
C TYR A 105 -3.07 -6.27 -4.77
N MET A 106 -2.07 -7.07 -5.13
CA MET A 106 -1.29 -6.87 -6.35
C MET A 106 -2.06 -7.41 -7.54
N ILE A 107 -2.22 -6.60 -8.59
CA ILE A 107 -2.84 -6.99 -9.85
C ILE A 107 -1.72 -7.28 -10.85
N LYS A 108 -1.64 -8.52 -11.30
CA LYS A 108 -0.70 -8.93 -12.34
C LYS A 108 -1.17 -8.47 -13.71
N ASN A 109 -0.25 -8.44 -14.67
CA ASN A 109 -0.55 -8.04 -16.06
C ASN A 109 -1.55 -8.96 -16.76
N ASP A 110 -1.69 -10.20 -16.30
CA ASP A 110 -2.69 -11.19 -16.78
C ASP A 110 -4.03 -11.10 -16.06
N GLY A 111 -4.16 -10.18 -15.08
CA GLY A 111 -5.35 -9.96 -14.28
C GLY A 111 -5.44 -10.82 -13.02
N GLU A 112 -4.50 -11.72 -12.77
CA GLU A 112 -4.44 -12.47 -11.52
C GLU A 112 -4.21 -11.52 -10.33
N ILE A 113 -4.84 -11.82 -9.19
CA ILE A 113 -4.77 -11.02 -7.97
C ILE A 113 -4.00 -11.79 -6.92
N VAL A 114 -2.96 -11.16 -6.40
CA VAL A 114 -2.10 -11.73 -5.34
C VAL A 114 -2.24 -10.88 -4.09
N PRO A 115 -2.89 -11.38 -3.03
CA PRO A 115 -3.00 -10.65 -1.77
C PRO A 115 -1.67 -10.65 -1.01
N LEU A 116 -1.34 -9.54 -0.37
CA LEU A 116 -0.31 -9.48 0.66
C LEU A 116 -0.90 -9.78 2.04
N PRO A 117 -0.08 -10.16 3.03
CA PRO A 117 -0.52 -10.19 4.41
C PRO A 117 -1.13 -8.84 4.83
N GLY A 118 -2.24 -8.86 5.57
CA GLY A 118 -2.84 -7.65 6.11
C GLY A 118 -1.91 -6.97 7.12
N LEU A 119 -1.98 -5.64 7.19
CA LEU A 119 -1.29 -4.84 8.19
C LEU A 119 -2.32 -4.17 9.08
N GLN A 120 -1.96 -3.94 10.35
CA GLN A 120 -2.81 -3.23 11.30
C GLN A 120 -2.02 -2.08 11.93
N ASN A 121 -2.63 -0.90 11.90
CA ASN A 121 -2.14 0.30 12.57
C ASN A 121 -3.07 0.65 13.72
N VAL A 122 -2.50 1.02 14.87
CA VAL A 122 -3.26 1.45 16.04
C VAL A 122 -2.78 2.85 16.44
N TYR A 123 -3.71 3.78 16.52
CA TYR A 123 -3.45 5.20 16.80
C TYR A 123 -4.03 5.56 18.16
N CYS A 124 -3.18 5.53 19.18
CA CYS A 124 -3.47 6.06 20.51
C CYS A 124 -2.66 7.35 20.71
N ASP A 125 -2.98 8.11 21.74
CA ASP A 125 -2.41 9.45 22.02
C ASP A 125 -0.87 9.53 21.97
N ASP A 126 -0.18 8.39 22.14
CA ASP A 126 1.28 8.31 22.16
C ASP A 126 1.88 7.54 20.97
N THR A 127 1.08 7.15 19.98
CA THR A 127 1.53 6.32 18.84
C THR A 127 1.61 7.15 17.56
N ASP A 128 2.84 7.56 17.22
CA ASP A 128 3.13 8.33 16.01
C ASP A 128 3.77 7.42 14.94
N THR A 129 3.16 6.25 14.68
CA THR A 129 3.74 5.26 13.77
C THR A 129 2.73 4.75 12.75
N ASP A 130 3.21 4.55 11.51
CA ASP A 130 2.49 3.91 10.42
C ASP A 130 3.23 2.68 9.92
N ILE A 131 2.56 1.54 9.84
CA ILE A 131 3.08 0.33 9.20
C ILE A 131 2.47 0.22 7.81
N GLN A 132 3.33 0.11 6.78
CA GLN A 132 2.89 0.02 5.39
C GLN A 132 3.83 -0.80 4.53
N TYR A 133 3.34 -1.25 3.37
CA TYR A 133 4.20 -1.78 2.33
C TYR A 133 4.75 -0.67 1.44
N THR A 134 6.06 -0.76 1.17
CA THR A 134 6.79 0.11 0.23
C THR A 134 7.24 -0.72 -0.97
N PHE A 135 6.90 -0.26 -2.16
CA PHE A 135 7.18 -0.92 -3.42
C PHE A 135 8.37 -0.30 -4.15
N PRO A 136 9.02 -1.02 -5.11
CA PRO A 136 10.26 -0.58 -5.75
C PRO A 136 10.24 0.84 -6.33
N ASN A 137 9.15 1.26 -6.97
CA ASN A 137 9.05 2.58 -7.60
C ASN A 137 8.64 3.70 -6.62
N GLN A 138 8.44 3.38 -5.35
CA GLN A 138 8.18 4.38 -4.32
C GLN A 138 9.49 4.89 -3.70
N LYS A 139 9.40 5.97 -2.94
CA LYS A 139 10.50 6.48 -2.10
C LYS A 139 10.95 5.37 -1.13
N HIS A 140 12.25 5.15 -1.07
CA HIS A 140 12.86 4.07 -0.27
C HIS A 140 12.56 2.64 -0.76
N GLY A 141 11.91 2.46 -1.91
CA GLY A 141 11.71 1.17 -2.53
C GLY A 141 13.00 0.51 -2.97
N VAL A 142 13.01 -0.81 -3.03
CA VAL A 142 14.17 -1.62 -3.47
C VAL A 142 13.72 -2.55 -4.58
N GLU A 143 14.48 -2.58 -5.68
CA GLU A 143 14.16 -3.40 -6.85
C GLU A 143 13.92 -4.88 -6.47
N GLY A 144 12.81 -5.43 -6.95
CA GLY A 144 12.41 -6.82 -6.70
C GLY A 144 11.99 -7.13 -5.26
N LYS A 145 11.82 -6.10 -4.41
CA LYS A 145 11.42 -6.26 -3.02
C LYS A 145 10.12 -5.53 -2.72
N ILE A 146 9.35 -6.10 -1.80
CA ILE A 146 8.23 -5.44 -1.12
C ILE A 146 8.69 -5.29 0.33
N LEU A 147 8.79 -4.06 0.80
CA LEU A 147 9.28 -3.77 2.14
C LEU A 147 8.12 -3.46 3.07
N GLU A 148 7.99 -4.18 4.17
CA GLU A 148 7.15 -3.77 5.28
C GLU A 148 7.93 -2.78 6.13
N THR A 149 7.47 -1.54 6.19
CA THR A 149 8.15 -0.44 6.87
C THR A 149 7.27 0.12 7.98
N GLU A 150 7.90 0.54 9.05
CA GLU A 150 7.29 1.28 10.14
C GLU A 150 7.85 2.70 10.13
N THR A 151 6.99 3.67 9.88
CA THR A 151 7.34 5.08 9.80
C THR A 151 6.98 5.77 11.11
N PHE A 152 7.95 6.45 11.69
CA PHE A 152 7.80 7.26 12.90
C PHE A 152 7.71 8.72 12.54
N TYR A 153 6.75 9.42 13.11
CA TYR A 153 6.56 10.85 12.91
C TYR A 153 7.06 11.66 14.12
N ASN A 154 7.18 12.96 13.95
CA ASN A 154 7.39 13.87 15.05
C ASN A 154 6.05 14.14 15.79
N ASP A 155 6.14 14.74 16.98
CA ASP A 155 4.99 15.02 17.85
C ASP A 155 3.86 15.83 17.17
N SER A 156 4.11 16.47 16.05
CA SER A 156 3.12 17.20 15.25
C SER A 156 2.60 16.41 14.04
N LEU A 157 3.02 15.17 13.83
CA LEU A 157 2.69 14.29 12.69
C LEU A 157 3.01 14.89 11.31
N THR A 158 3.83 15.93 11.27
CA THR A 158 4.12 16.69 10.03
C THR A 158 5.39 16.26 9.32
N GLN A 159 6.30 15.57 10.02
CA GLN A 159 7.59 15.17 9.48
C GLN A 159 7.95 13.75 9.89
N ILE A 160 8.45 12.99 8.94
CA ILE A 160 9.02 11.67 9.19
C ILE A 160 10.31 11.84 9.99
N LYS A 161 10.35 11.24 11.16
CA LYS A 161 11.53 11.20 12.05
C LYS A 161 12.44 10.02 11.73
N ASN A 162 11.85 8.86 11.46
CA ASN A 162 12.57 7.62 11.18
C ASN A 162 11.69 6.67 10.37
N ILE A 163 12.32 5.76 9.61
CA ILE A 163 11.67 4.65 8.94
C ILE A 163 12.46 3.39 9.28
N ASN A 164 11.80 2.42 9.89
CA ASN A 164 12.36 1.11 10.20
C ASN A 164 11.88 0.07 9.19
N LEU A 165 12.78 -0.79 8.76
CA LEU A 165 12.42 -1.98 7.99
C LEU A 165 12.02 -3.10 8.97
N LYS A 166 10.76 -3.56 8.90
CA LYS A 166 10.26 -4.69 9.67
C LYS A 166 10.49 -6.01 8.95
N GLN A 167 10.13 -6.07 7.67
CA GLN A 167 10.24 -7.26 6.84
C GLN A 167 10.56 -6.90 5.39
N SER A 168 11.22 -7.82 4.68
CA SER A 168 11.43 -7.72 3.23
C SER A 168 10.94 -9.01 2.58
N LEU A 169 9.95 -8.86 1.70
CA LEU A 169 9.44 -9.92 0.85
C LEU A 169 10.14 -9.84 -0.51
N THR A 170 10.50 -10.97 -1.09
CA THR A 170 11.09 -11.01 -2.42
C THR A 170 10.02 -11.40 -3.44
N TRP A 171 9.92 -10.63 -4.51
CA TRP A 171 9.06 -10.94 -5.64
C TRP A 171 9.85 -11.70 -6.72
N VAL A 172 9.54 -12.99 -6.91
CA VAL A 172 10.23 -13.86 -7.89
C VAL A 172 9.21 -14.58 -8.74
N ALA A 173 9.36 -14.50 -10.06
CA ALA A 173 8.57 -15.24 -11.05
C ALA A 173 7.03 -15.10 -10.91
N GLY A 174 6.55 -14.02 -10.32
CA GLY A 174 5.12 -13.77 -10.15
C GLY A 174 4.55 -14.27 -8.83
N ASP A 175 5.40 -14.60 -7.86
CA ASP A 175 5.01 -15.03 -6.52
C ASP A 175 5.87 -14.40 -5.43
N ILE A 176 5.40 -14.45 -4.19
CA ILE A 176 6.09 -13.93 -3.01
C ILE A 176 6.93 -15.03 -2.40
N GLU A 177 8.24 -14.88 -2.46
CA GLU A 177 9.15 -15.73 -1.73
C GLU A 177 9.38 -15.15 -0.33
N LYS A 178 8.84 -15.80 0.70
CA LYS A 178 9.14 -15.47 2.08
C LYS A 178 10.56 -15.94 2.38
N LEU A 179 11.51 -15.01 2.45
CA LEU A 179 12.79 -15.30 3.09
C LEU A 179 12.50 -15.58 4.57
N ASN A 180 12.79 -16.83 5.01
CA ASN A 180 12.85 -17.11 6.43
C ASN A 180 13.89 -16.18 7.04
N THR A 181 13.45 -15.12 7.67
CA THR A 181 14.31 -14.22 8.44
C THR A 181 14.78 -15.01 9.66
N THR A 182 15.93 -15.66 9.53
CA THR A 182 16.66 -16.14 10.70
C THR A 182 17.04 -14.87 11.46
N ALA A 183 16.43 -14.67 12.62
CA ALA A 183 16.76 -13.57 13.50
C ALA A 183 18.26 -13.59 13.75
N ILE A 184 18.99 -12.60 13.22
CA ILE A 184 20.36 -12.36 13.60
C ILE A 184 20.28 -11.68 14.97
N THR A 185 20.30 -12.51 16.02
CA THR A 185 20.59 -12.04 17.38
C THR A 185 22.06 -11.57 17.36
N GLY A 186 22.25 -10.28 17.10
CA GLY A 186 23.54 -9.61 17.33
C GLY A 186 23.74 -9.45 18.84
N TYR A 187 24.87 -9.92 19.30
CA TYR A 187 25.38 -9.70 20.68
C TYR A 187 25.78 -8.25 20.86
#